data_a847e9eb8a6540400f24537b2fa9685b
#
_entry.id   a847e9eb8a6540400f24537b2fa9685b
#
_cell.length_a   1.000
_cell.length_b   1.000
_cell.length_c   1.000
_cell.angle_alpha   90.00
_cell.angle_beta   90.00
_cell.angle_gamma   90.00
#
_symmetry.space_group_name_H-M   'P 1'
#
loop_
_entity.id
_entity.type
_entity.pdbx_description
1 polymer ?
#
loop_
_entity_poly.entity_id
_entity_poly.type
_entity_poly.pdbx_seq_one_letter_code
_entity_poly.pdbx_strand_id
1 'polypeptide(L)'
;MAKEFIVAIELGSSKITGIAGKKNPDGSIMVLAVAKEDSTSCIRKGVVYNIDKTVQCLTNIVKKLETILKTKIAHVYVGVGGQSIRSIRNVIVKELPEETIVTQDVINELMDANRNMKYPEQEILDAVTQEYKVDNQFQIDPVGIPCTRLEGNFLNILWRNTFYRNLNDCFTKAGIAIAEMYLAPLALADSILSETEKRSGCLLVDLGAETTTVSIYYKNILRHLSVIPLGSNNITKDIASQQIEEQDAEKMKLKYGSAYTDNNDIDNTLTYPIDQERHLDCRKFVEIVEARVSEIIENVWFQVPNDFTDKLMGGIILTGGGSNMKNIEQAFRNHTHIQKIRIAHFVSQVINSNNPDINAKDGTMNTVLGLLAKGDMNCAGEEITNDLFGQSGGKTVTTADLHKNPRSLNETSGRGVVQTEAEKQMAEEEARKKKEEEEEKTRREAEQKAKEEEERKKEKSFWHKTFKGLKDFGKKMIQEEE
;
A
#
# COMPACT_ATOMS: atom_id res chain seq x y z
N MET A 1 -23.43 -14.77 15.53
CA MET A 1 -22.52 -15.07 14.40
C MET A 1 -21.40 -14.06 14.49
N ALA A 2 -20.13 -14.50 14.49
CA ALA A 2 -19.00 -13.58 14.44
C ALA A 2 -19.14 -12.67 13.19
N LYS A 3 -18.95 -11.36 13.37
CA LYS A 3 -18.97 -10.43 12.24
C LYS A 3 -17.75 -10.69 11.36
N GLU A 4 -17.98 -10.84 10.07
CA GLU A 4 -16.91 -11.02 9.09
C GLU A 4 -16.89 -9.80 8.16
N PHE A 5 -15.75 -9.14 8.09
CA PHE A 5 -15.53 -8.01 7.18
C PHE A 5 -14.06 -7.85 6.85
N ILE A 6 -13.79 -7.22 5.73
CA ILE A 6 -12.47 -6.83 5.25
C ILE A 6 -12.33 -5.32 5.46
N VAL A 7 -11.14 -4.87 5.85
CA VAL A 7 -10.83 -3.43 5.98
C VAL A 7 -9.66 -3.09 5.08
N ALA A 8 -9.83 -2.07 4.25
CA ALA A 8 -8.76 -1.54 3.40
C ALA A 8 -8.52 -0.05 3.69
N ILE A 9 -7.25 0.37 3.66
CA ILE A 9 -6.82 1.76 3.85
C ILE A 9 -5.98 2.19 2.66
N GLU A 10 -6.36 3.31 2.06
CA GLU A 10 -5.63 3.99 0.99
C GLU A 10 -5.05 5.30 1.53
N LEU A 11 -3.76 5.54 1.26
CA LEU A 11 -3.06 6.76 1.66
C LEU A 11 -2.91 7.70 0.46
N GLY A 12 -3.92 8.52 0.22
CA GLY A 12 -3.88 9.55 -0.83
C GLY A 12 -3.26 10.86 -0.34
N SER A 13 -2.83 11.73 -1.27
CA SER A 13 -2.21 13.03 -0.93
C SER A 13 -3.20 14.09 -0.44
N SER A 14 -4.49 13.96 -0.80
CA SER A 14 -5.54 14.87 -0.31
C SER A 14 -6.36 14.29 0.84
N LYS A 15 -6.49 12.97 0.88
CA LYS A 15 -7.23 12.26 1.93
C LYS A 15 -6.68 10.86 2.14
N ILE A 16 -6.72 10.38 3.38
CA ILE A 16 -6.59 8.96 3.70
C ILE A 16 -8.02 8.41 3.79
N THR A 17 -8.26 7.30 3.10
CA THR A 17 -9.59 6.67 3.05
C THR A 17 -9.52 5.27 3.64
N GLY A 18 -10.34 4.99 4.64
CA GLY A 18 -10.55 3.66 5.17
C GLY A 18 -11.95 3.16 4.80
N ILE A 19 -12.04 1.92 4.36
CA ILE A 19 -13.29 1.27 3.98
C ILE A 19 -13.40 -0.10 4.62
N ALA A 20 -14.58 -0.45 5.08
CA ALA A 20 -14.90 -1.79 5.54
C ALA A 20 -16.04 -2.38 4.71
N GLY A 21 -15.91 -3.62 4.31
CA GLY A 21 -16.92 -4.30 3.51
C GLY A 21 -16.91 -5.81 3.67
N LYS A 22 -17.96 -6.44 3.16
CA LYS A 22 -18.12 -7.89 3.14
C LYS A 22 -18.25 -8.37 1.70
N LYS A 23 -17.54 -9.40 1.33
CA LYS A 23 -17.72 -10.10 0.05
C LYS A 23 -18.86 -11.09 0.18
N ASN A 24 -19.78 -11.04 -0.76
CA ASN A 24 -20.86 -12.01 -0.87
C ASN A 24 -20.42 -13.20 -1.74
N PRO A 25 -21.08 -14.37 -1.62
CA PRO A 25 -20.75 -15.54 -2.43
C PRO A 25 -20.92 -15.33 -3.94
N ASP A 26 -21.75 -14.37 -4.36
CA ASP A 26 -21.95 -13.98 -5.77
C ASP A 26 -20.84 -13.07 -6.34
N GLY A 27 -19.81 -12.76 -5.54
CA GLY A 27 -18.72 -11.86 -5.90
C GLY A 27 -19.03 -10.39 -5.71
N SER A 28 -20.25 -10.00 -5.33
CA SER A 28 -20.58 -8.62 -4.99
C SER A 28 -19.96 -8.22 -3.64
N ILE A 29 -19.73 -6.92 -3.44
CA ILE A 29 -19.17 -6.37 -2.21
C ILE A 29 -20.22 -5.46 -1.56
N MET A 30 -20.55 -5.74 -0.31
CA MET A 30 -21.35 -4.87 0.53
C MET A 30 -20.42 -3.96 1.34
N VAL A 31 -20.49 -2.65 1.13
CA VAL A 31 -19.76 -1.66 1.93
C VAL A 31 -20.51 -1.41 3.24
N LEU A 32 -19.83 -1.63 4.34
CA LEU A 32 -20.38 -1.51 5.70
C LEU A 32 -20.06 -0.15 6.32
N ALA A 33 -18.85 0.38 6.09
CA ALA A 33 -18.41 1.65 6.64
C ALA A 33 -17.35 2.29 5.74
N VAL A 34 -17.34 3.63 5.73
CA VAL A 34 -16.30 4.45 5.08
C VAL A 34 -15.89 5.55 6.06
N ALA A 35 -14.59 5.80 6.18
CA ALA A 35 -14.03 6.88 6.96
C ALA A 35 -12.95 7.60 6.14
N LYS A 36 -12.93 8.92 6.22
CA LYS A 36 -11.95 9.78 5.53
C LYS A 36 -11.34 10.77 6.51
N GLU A 37 -10.06 11.05 6.32
CA GLU A 37 -9.30 12.11 7.01
C GLU A 37 -8.55 12.94 5.96
N ASP A 38 -8.44 14.24 6.19
CA ASP A 38 -7.56 15.09 5.39
C ASP A 38 -6.10 14.70 5.60
N SER A 39 -5.36 14.54 4.52
CA SER A 39 -3.96 14.12 4.55
C SER A 39 -2.97 15.17 4.05
N THR A 40 -3.44 16.34 3.65
CA THR A 40 -2.60 17.41 3.05
C THR A 40 -1.44 17.83 3.94
N SER A 41 -1.61 17.70 5.26
CA SER A 41 -0.60 18.03 6.26
C SER A 41 0.36 16.87 6.60
N CYS A 42 0.19 15.67 6.03
CA CYS A 42 0.97 14.48 6.42
C CYS A 42 1.39 13.58 5.26
N ILE A 43 0.67 13.61 4.14
CA ILE A 43 1.03 12.86 2.91
C ILE A 43 1.37 13.88 1.82
N ARG A 44 2.48 13.68 1.13
CA ARG A 44 2.88 14.47 -0.06
C ARG A 44 3.26 13.54 -1.18
N LYS A 45 2.71 13.81 -2.37
CA LYS A 45 2.98 12.99 -3.56
C LYS A 45 2.82 11.49 -3.29
N GLY A 46 1.78 11.14 -2.50
CA GLY A 46 1.44 9.77 -2.15
C GLY A 46 2.36 9.09 -1.13
N VAL A 47 3.29 9.79 -0.49
CA VAL A 47 4.20 9.23 0.51
C VAL A 47 4.12 9.97 1.84
N VAL A 48 4.36 9.23 2.92
CA VAL A 48 4.37 9.79 4.28
C VAL A 48 5.57 10.73 4.44
N TYR A 49 5.30 12.00 4.77
CA TYR A 49 6.33 12.95 5.15
C TYR A 49 6.25 13.43 6.61
N ASN A 50 5.06 13.32 7.23
CA ASN A 50 4.89 13.60 8.66
C ASN A 50 4.28 12.37 9.34
N ILE A 51 5.14 11.62 10.04
CA ILE A 51 4.76 10.35 10.68
C ILE A 51 3.69 10.58 11.75
N ASP A 52 3.89 11.54 12.66
CA ASP A 52 3.00 11.72 13.83
C ASP A 52 1.58 12.13 13.40
N LYS A 53 1.46 13.03 12.43
CA LYS A 53 0.16 13.41 11.86
C LYS A 53 -0.49 12.23 11.11
N THR A 54 0.29 11.43 10.39
CA THR A 54 -0.22 10.23 9.71
C THR A 54 -0.76 9.23 10.72
N VAL A 55 -0.04 9.00 11.83
CA VAL A 55 -0.49 8.15 12.95
C VAL A 55 -1.83 8.63 13.50
N GLN A 56 -1.97 9.95 13.69
CA GLN A 56 -3.23 10.54 14.17
C GLN A 56 -4.38 10.29 13.18
N CYS A 57 -4.17 10.53 11.89
CA CYS A 57 -5.19 10.27 10.85
C CYS A 57 -5.58 8.79 10.80
N LEU A 58 -4.61 7.87 10.80
CA LEU A 58 -4.86 6.42 10.81
C LEU A 58 -5.66 5.99 12.04
N THR A 59 -5.27 6.48 13.22
CA THR A 59 -5.98 6.20 14.48
C THR A 59 -7.43 6.71 14.42
N ASN A 60 -7.66 7.90 13.88
CA ASN A 60 -9.00 8.46 13.73
C ASN A 60 -9.85 7.63 12.76
N ILE A 61 -9.28 7.20 11.61
CA ILE A 61 -9.98 6.36 10.63
C ILE A 61 -10.40 5.04 11.26
N VAL A 62 -9.49 4.34 11.91
CA VAL A 62 -9.79 3.05 12.56
C VAL A 62 -10.86 3.22 13.62
N LYS A 63 -10.76 4.24 14.51
CA LYS A 63 -11.79 4.53 15.52
C LYS A 63 -13.16 4.82 14.90
N LYS A 64 -13.23 5.60 13.81
CA LYS A 64 -14.49 5.88 13.10
C LYS A 64 -15.10 4.60 12.54
N LEU A 65 -14.29 3.75 11.89
CA LEU A 65 -14.75 2.47 11.36
C LEU A 65 -15.23 1.54 12.48
N GLU A 66 -14.47 1.38 13.56
CA GLU A 66 -14.84 0.56 14.73
C GLU A 66 -16.15 1.03 15.38
N THR A 67 -16.36 2.34 15.46
CA THR A 67 -17.60 2.92 16.01
C THR A 67 -18.82 2.55 15.18
N ILE A 68 -18.70 2.56 13.83
CA ILE A 68 -19.78 2.18 12.92
C ILE A 68 -20.01 0.66 12.96
N LEU A 69 -18.94 -0.11 12.93
CA LEU A 69 -18.97 -1.59 12.90
C LEU A 69 -19.36 -2.20 14.25
N LYS A 70 -19.15 -1.46 15.35
CA LYS A 70 -19.28 -1.94 16.74
C LYS A 70 -18.41 -3.17 17.02
N THR A 71 -17.25 -3.23 16.41
CA THR A 71 -16.30 -4.34 16.48
C THR A 71 -14.90 -3.78 16.31
N LYS A 72 -13.93 -4.30 17.09
CA LYS A 72 -12.53 -3.95 16.94
C LYS A 72 -12.00 -4.45 15.60
N ILE A 73 -11.04 -3.70 15.03
CA ILE A 73 -10.34 -4.09 13.82
C ILE A 73 -9.03 -4.74 14.22
N ALA A 74 -8.86 -6.01 13.87
CA ALA A 74 -7.67 -6.78 14.22
C ALA A 74 -6.50 -6.46 13.27
N HIS A 75 -6.77 -6.29 11.99
CA HIS A 75 -5.77 -5.96 10.96
C HIS A 75 -6.42 -5.28 9.76
N VAL A 76 -5.61 -4.67 8.90
CA VAL A 76 -6.07 -3.94 7.72
C VAL A 76 -5.25 -4.28 6.48
N TYR A 77 -5.85 -4.17 5.31
CA TYR A 77 -5.16 -4.16 4.02
C TYR A 77 -4.74 -2.74 3.68
N VAL A 78 -3.52 -2.56 3.19
CA VAL A 78 -2.95 -1.24 2.93
C VAL A 78 -2.57 -1.10 1.46
N GLY A 79 -3.03 -0.04 0.82
CA GLY A 79 -2.61 0.32 -0.53
C GLY A 79 -1.29 1.10 -0.50
N VAL A 80 -0.28 0.58 -1.20
CA VAL A 80 1.02 1.23 -1.37
C VAL A 80 1.04 1.94 -2.72
N GLY A 81 1.33 3.23 -2.70
CA GLY A 81 1.40 4.09 -3.88
C GLY A 81 2.36 5.27 -3.66
N GLY A 82 2.39 6.19 -4.63
CA GLY A 82 3.10 7.44 -4.50
C GLY A 82 4.41 7.53 -5.26
N GLN A 83 5.07 8.70 -5.11
CA GLN A 83 6.27 9.02 -5.86
C GLN A 83 7.39 8.00 -5.64
N SER A 84 8.30 7.93 -6.61
CA SER A 84 9.42 7.00 -6.73
C SER A 84 9.06 5.53 -7.03
N ILE A 85 7.79 5.14 -7.03
CA ILE A 85 7.40 3.85 -7.60
C ILE A 85 7.62 3.90 -9.10
N ARG A 86 8.39 2.95 -9.59
CA ARG A 86 8.68 2.78 -11.01
C ARG A 86 9.03 1.34 -11.32
N SER A 87 8.76 0.95 -12.55
CA SER A 87 9.18 -0.35 -13.04
C SER A 87 10.50 -0.26 -13.80
N ILE A 88 11.33 -1.29 -13.66
CA ILE A 88 12.58 -1.47 -14.40
C ILE A 88 12.60 -2.85 -15.00
N ARG A 89 12.93 -2.95 -16.29
CA ARG A 89 13.16 -4.25 -16.95
C ARG A 89 14.49 -4.82 -16.52
N ASN A 90 14.52 -6.12 -16.23
CA ASN A 90 15.71 -6.87 -15.91
C ASN A 90 15.70 -8.20 -16.66
N VAL A 91 16.86 -8.68 -17.03
CA VAL A 91 17.03 -9.95 -17.74
C VAL A 91 18.03 -10.80 -16.97
N ILE A 92 17.61 -12.00 -16.60
CA ILE A 92 18.47 -13.01 -16.00
C ILE A 92 18.71 -14.10 -17.00
N VAL A 93 19.96 -14.43 -17.25
CA VAL A 93 20.38 -15.46 -18.21
C VAL A 93 20.94 -16.65 -17.47
N LYS A 94 20.51 -17.84 -17.83
CA LYS A 94 21.06 -19.11 -17.33
C LYS A 94 21.48 -19.97 -18.52
N GLU A 95 22.77 -20.30 -18.56
CA GLU A 95 23.30 -21.31 -19.48
C GLU A 95 23.10 -22.69 -18.85
N LEU A 96 22.54 -23.59 -19.62
CA LEU A 96 22.26 -24.97 -19.18
C LEU A 96 23.26 -25.92 -19.84
N PRO A 97 23.83 -26.91 -19.10
CA PRO A 97 24.72 -27.89 -19.67
C PRO A 97 23.91 -28.88 -20.56
N GLU A 98 24.27 -28.96 -21.83
CA GLU A 98 23.57 -29.74 -22.86
C GLU A 98 22.09 -29.33 -23.05
N GLU A 99 21.32 -29.99 -23.88
CA GLU A 99 19.89 -29.78 -24.04
C GLU A 99 19.14 -30.26 -22.79
N THR A 100 19.03 -29.37 -21.80
CA THR A 100 18.31 -29.66 -20.55
C THR A 100 16.85 -29.24 -20.66
N ILE A 101 15.93 -30.12 -20.25
CA ILE A 101 14.50 -29.79 -20.17
C ILE A 101 14.28 -28.77 -19.04
N VAL A 102 13.66 -27.64 -19.38
CA VAL A 102 13.34 -26.60 -18.38
C VAL A 102 12.34 -27.15 -17.37
N THR A 103 12.69 -27.11 -16.10
CA THR A 103 11.81 -27.49 -14.99
C THR A 103 11.30 -26.26 -14.26
N GLN A 104 10.30 -26.42 -13.40
CA GLN A 104 9.82 -25.34 -12.55
C GLN A 104 10.93 -24.80 -11.62
N ASP A 105 11.83 -25.66 -11.17
CA ASP A 105 12.96 -25.26 -10.32
C ASP A 105 13.92 -24.30 -11.03
N VAL A 106 14.20 -24.55 -12.31
CA VAL A 106 14.99 -23.63 -13.14
C VAL A 106 14.33 -22.26 -13.27
N ILE A 107 13.00 -22.23 -13.41
CA ILE A 107 12.22 -20.99 -13.44
C ILE A 107 12.30 -20.27 -12.11
N ASN A 108 12.15 -20.98 -11.00
CA ASN A 108 12.24 -20.43 -9.66
C ASN A 108 13.64 -19.83 -9.39
N GLU A 109 14.72 -20.54 -9.78
CA GLU A 109 16.07 -20.03 -9.66
C GLU A 109 16.30 -18.71 -10.44
N LEU A 110 15.72 -18.56 -11.62
CA LEU A 110 15.78 -17.30 -12.38
C LEU A 110 15.04 -16.16 -11.65
N MET A 111 13.86 -16.47 -11.10
CA MET A 111 13.10 -15.49 -10.32
C MET A 111 13.86 -15.08 -9.05
N ASP A 112 14.49 -16.04 -8.37
CA ASP A 112 15.30 -15.80 -7.18
C ASP A 112 16.51 -14.94 -7.48
N ALA A 113 17.21 -15.26 -8.56
CA ALA A 113 18.32 -14.43 -9.02
C ALA A 113 17.87 -12.99 -9.33
N ASN A 114 16.67 -12.82 -9.92
CA ASN A 114 16.09 -11.52 -10.19
C ASN A 114 15.76 -10.76 -8.90
N ARG A 115 15.16 -11.42 -7.90
CA ARG A 115 14.78 -10.80 -6.62
C ARG A 115 15.98 -10.42 -5.77
N ASN A 116 17.08 -11.18 -5.88
CA ASN A 116 18.32 -10.89 -5.18
C ASN A 116 19.09 -9.69 -5.78
N MET A 117 18.61 -9.12 -6.89
CA MET A 117 19.19 -7.91 -7.44
C MET A 117 19.05 -6.74 -6.46
N LYS A 118 20.15 -6.00 -6.27
CA LYS A 118 20.18 -4.85 -5.36
C LYS A 118 20.13 -3.55 -6.15
N TYR A 119 19.25 -2.67 -5.75
CA TYR A 119 19.12 -1.32 -6.28
C TYR A 119 19.51 -0.31 -5.18
N PRO A 120 20.40 0.66 -5.44
CA PRO A 120 20.79 1.65 -4.44
C PRO A 120 19.57 2.40 -3.88
N GLU A 121 19.43 2.43 -2.55
CA GLU A 121 18.33 3.10 -1.82
C GLU A 121 16.90 2.67 -2.19
N GLN A 122 16.75 1.58 -2.93
CA GLN A 122 15.44 1.07 -3.39
C GLN A 122 15.33 -0.43 -3.13
N GLU A 123 14.11 -0.87 -2.92
CA GLU A 123 13.74 -2.28 -2.77
C GLU A 123 12.83 -2.71 -3.91
N ILE A 124 12.86 -3.98 -4.24
CA ILE A 124 11.91 -4.60 -5.16
C ILE A 124 10.65 -4.88 -4.36
N LEU A 125 9.57 -4.15 -4.67
CA LEU A 125 8.25 -4.41 -4.08
C LEU A 125 7.58 -5.60 -4.72
N ASP A 126 7.76 -5.75 -6.04
CA ASP A 126 7.18 -6.83 -6.82
C ASP A 126 8.00 -7.08 -8.09
N ALA A 127 7.92 -8.30 -8.61
CA ALA A 127 8.59 -8.71 -9.83
C ALA A 127 7.60 -9.45 -10.74
N VAL A 128 7.26 -8.83 -11.85
CA VAL A 128 6.33 -9.37 -12.84
C VAL A 128 7.08 -10.05 -13.96
N THR A 129 6.89 -11.37 -14.11
CA THR A 129 7.44 -12.11 -15.26
C THR A 129 6.84 -11.56 -16.54
N GLN A 130 7.72 -11.27 -17.51
CA GLN A 130 7.31 -10.78 -18.81
C GLN A 130 7.18 -11.91 -19.80
N GLU A 131 8.27 -12.47 -20.20
CA GLU A 131 8.39 -13.59 -21.15
C GLU A 131 9.72 -14.26 -20.87
N TYR A 132 9.82 -15.55 -21.18
CA TYR A 132 11.08 -16.27 -21.23
C TYR A 132 11.56 -16.34 -22.66
N LYS A 133 12.89 -16.34 -22.87
CA LYS A 133 13.48 -16.62 -24.15
C LYS A 133 14.25 -17.93 -24.05
N VAL A 134 13.73 -18.94 -24.74
CA VAL A 134 14.29 -20.30 -24.83
C VAL A 134 15.13 -20.34 -26.09
N ASP A 135 16.47 -20.36 -25.93
CA ASP A 135 17.44 -20.16 -27.00
C ASP A 135 17.11 -18.88 -27.84
N ASN A 136 16.38 -18.98 -28.93
CA ASN A 136 16.01 -17.87 -29.79
C ASN A 136 14.49 -17.59 -29.86
N GLN A 137 13.67 -18.29 -29.08
CA GLN A 137 12.21 -18.18 -29.13
C GLN A 137 11.62 -17.64 -27.83
N PHE A 138 10.70 -16.69 -27.94
CA PHE A 138 9.97 -16.17 -26.78
C PHE A 138 8.81 -17.09 -26.41
N GLN A 139 8.71 -17.46 -25.13
CA GLN A 139 7.68 -18.31 -24.55
C GLN A 139 7.13 -17.66 -23.28
N ILE A 140 5.83 -17.84 -23.04
CA ILE A 140 5.20 -17.42 -21.78
C ILE A 140 5.46 -18.47 -20.71
N ASP A 141 5.32 -19.75 -21.07
CA ASP A 141 5.60 -20.90 -20.22
C ASP A 141 6.67 -21.78 -20.92
N PRO A 142 7.90 -21.80 -20.43
CA PRO A 142 8.98 -22.58 -21.01
C PRO A 142 9.11 -23.97 -20.39
N VAL A 143 8.30 -24.35 -19.37
CA VAL A 143 8.42 -25.66 -18.71
C VAL A 143 8.19 -26.80 -19.69
N GLY A 144 9.09 -27.78 -19.63
CA GLY A 144 9.05 -28.94 -20.53
C GLY A 144 9.76 -28.78 -21.88
N ILE A 145 10.30 -27.60 -22.18
CA ILE A 145 11.03 -27.32 -23.42
C ILE A 145 12.52 -27.58 -23.19
N PRO A 146 13.19 -28.39 -24.05
CA PRO A 146 14.64 -28.52 -23.98
C PRO A 146 15.34 -27.27 -24.53
N CYS A 147 16.39 -26.80 -23.85
CA CYS A 147 17.21 -25.68 -24.30
C CYS A 147 18.62 -25.72 -23.70
N THR A 148 19.51 -24.95 -24.32
CA THR A 148 20.87 -24.72 -23.84
C THR A 148 21.02 -23.38 -23.15
N ARG A 149 20.09 -22.45 -23.45
CA ARG A 149 20.12 -21.11 -22.86
C ARG A 149 18.68 -20.63 -22.56
N LEU A 150 18.47 -20.23 -21.31
CA LEU A 150 17.20 -19.69 -20.86
C LEU A 150 17.38 -18.25 -20.35
N GLU A 151 16.65 -17.31 -20.91
CA GLU A 151 16.59 -15.93 -20.43
C GLU A 151 15.22 -15.68 -19.79
N GLY A 152 15.21 -15.26 -18.52
CA GLY A 152 14.01 -14.76 -17.85
C GLY A 152 13.95 -13.23 -17.95
N ASN A 153 12.89 -12.71 -18.57
CA ASN A 153 12.65 -11.27 -18.63
C ASN A 153 11.67 -10.88 -17.53
N PHE A 154 12.07 -9.96 -16.68
CA PHE A 154 11.31 -9.52 -15.52
C PHE A 154 11.07 -8.00 -15.54
N LEU A 155 9.96 -7.59 -14.98
CA LEU A 155 9.66 -6.20 -14.69
C LEU A 155 9.66 -6.03 -13.17
N ASN A 156 10.74 -5.45 -12.62
CA ASN A 156 10.86 -5.18 -11.18
C ASN A 156 10.20 -3.85 -10.85
N ILE A 157 9.32 -3.85 -9.88
CA ILE A 157 8.67 -2.64 -9.35
C ILE A 157 9.45 -2.20 -8.12
N LEU A 158 10.05 -1.01 -8.21
CA LEU A 158 10.95 -0.48 -7.20
C LEU A 158 10.29 0.65 -6.42
N TRP A 159 10.66 0.78 -5.16
CA TRP A 159 10.31 1.90 -4.29
C TRP A 159 11.46 2.28 -3.37
N ARG A 160 11.49 3.51 -2.85
CA ARG A 160 12.52 3.94 -1.91
C ARG A 160 12.33 3.31 -0.54
N ASN A 161 13.39 2.75 0.04
CA ASN A 161 13.39 2.12 1.38
C ASN A 161 12.91 3.07 2.48
N THR A 162 13.22 4.37 2.36
CA THR A 162 12.77 5.37 3.35
C THR A 162 11.25 5.53 3.37
N PHE A 163 10.59 5.44 2.20
CA PHE A 163 9.13 5.56 2.13
C PHE A 163 8.45 4.33 2.72
N TYR A 164 8.99 3.15 2.43
CA TYR A 164 8.54 1.90 3.04
C TYR A 164 8.63 1.93 4.57
N ARG A 165 9.81 2.31 5.10
CA ARG A 165 10.00 2.40 6.55
C ARG A 165 9.06 3.40 7.21
N ASN A 166 8.92 4.60 6.65
CA ASN A 166 8.01 5.61 7.18
C ASN A 166 6.56 5.11 7.22
N LEU A 167 6.13 4.37 6.19
CA LEU A 167 4.80 3.78 6.15
C LEU A 167 4.61 2.76 7.28
N ASN A 168 5.53 1.79 7.41
CA ASN A 168 5.48 0.78 8.46
C ASN A 168 5.51 1.40 9.86
N ASP A 169 6.38 2.40 10.08
CA ASP A 169 6.48 3.12 11.35
C ASP A 169 5.15 3.78 11.74
N CYS A 170 4.41 4.33 10.77
CA CYS A 170 3.09 4.91 11.03
C CYS A 170 2.09 3.87 11.54
N PHE A 171 1.99 2.71 10.88
CA PHE A 171 1.06 1.65 11.29
C PHE A 171 1.46 1.03 12.62
N THR A 172 2.75 0.78 12.83
CA THR A 172 3.30 0.27 14.08
C THR A 172 3.00 1.23 15.25
N LYS A 173 3.29 2.54 15.08
CA LYS A 173 3.02 3.55 16.11
C LYS A 173 1.51 3.76 16.36
N ALA A 174 0.68 3.59 15.34
CA ALA A 174 -0.77 3.64 15.48
C ALA A 174 -1.35 2.39 16.16
N GLY A 175 -0.55 1.32 16.34
CA GLY A 175 -1.01 0.05 16.87
C GLY A 175 -1.95 -0.71 15.94
N ILE A 176 -1.83 -0.50 14.62
CA ILE A 176 -2.66 -1.11 13.60
C ILE A 176 -1.85 -2.21 12.91
N ALA A 177 -2.28 -3.46 13.04
CA ALA A 177 -1.65 -4.57 12.34
C ALA A 177 -2.01 -4.55 10.84
N ILE A 178 -1.02 -4.81 10.00
CA ILE A 178 -1.20 -4.91 8.54
C ILE A 178 -1.37 -6.38 8.19
N ALA A 179 -2.50 -6.73 7.56
CA ALA A 179 -2.72 -8.07 7.01
C ALA A 179 -1.87 -8.28 5.76
N GLU A 180 -1.94 -7.30 4.85
CA GLU A 180 -1.22 -7.35 3.58
C GLU A 180 -1.08 -5.93 3.00
N MET A 181 0.03 -5.69 2.31
CA MET A 181 0.25 -4.48 1.53
C MET A 181 0.13 -4.80 0.05
N TYR A 182 -0.71 -4.05 -0.65
CA TYR A 182 -0.88 -4.18 -2.09
C TYR A 182 -0.34 -2.95 -2.83
N LEU A 183 0.26 -3.16 -3.97
CA LEU A 183 0.48 -2.07 -4.91
C LEU A 183 -0.87 -1.52 -5.38
N ALA A 184 -1.21 -0.32 -4.92
CA ALA A 184 -2.48 0.34 -5.20
C ALA A 184 -2.80 0.42 -6.71
N PRO A 185 -1.82 0.74 -7.61
CA PRO A 185 -2.06 0.74 -9.05
C PRO A 185 -2.48 -0.61 -9.62
N LEU A 186 -1.99 -1.73 -9.07
CA LEU A 186 -2.37 -3.06 -9.54
C LEU A 186 -3.78 -3.44 -9.07
N ALA A 187 -4.11 -3.15 -7.81
CA ALA A 187 -5.46 -3.37 -7.28
C ALA A 187 -6.50 -2.53 -8.05
N LEU A 188 -6.17 -1.29 -8.38
CA LEU A 188 -6.98 -0.41 -9.22
C LEU A 188 -7.17 -1.00 -10.62
N ALA A 189 -6.09 -1.38 -11.30
CA ALA A 189 -6.14 -1.93 -12.66
C ALA A 189 -7.01 -3.19 -12.74
N ASP A 190 -6.92 -4.07 -11.75
CA ASP A 190 -7.74 -5.29 -11.70
C ASP A 190 -9.23 -5.02 -11.48
N SER A 191 -9.56 -3.86 -10.91
CA SER A 191 -10.94 -3.48 -10.61
C SER A 191 -11.61 -2.71 -11.74
N ILE A 192 -10.86 -2.04 -12.62
CA ILE A 192 -11.44 -1.14 -13.64
C ILE A 192 -11.12 -1.53 -15.09
N LEU A 193 -10.04 -2.30 -15.33
CA LEU A 193 -9.69 -2.75 -16.67
C LEU A 193 -10.38 -4.07 -17.01
N SER A 194 -10.92 -4.15 -18.23
CA SER A 194 -11.39 -5.42 -18.78
C SER A 194 -10.22 -6.28 -19.28
N GLU A 195 -10.42 -7.60 -19.29
CA GLU A 195 -9.45 -8.54 -19.86
C GLU A 195 -9.14 -8.25 -21.34
N THR A 196 -10.12 -7.73 -22.08
CA THR A 196 -9.94 -7.34 -23.48
C THR A 196 -9.00 -6.14 -23.60
N GLU A 197 -9.13 -5.14 -22.74
CA GLU A 197 -8.23 -3.96 -22.70
C GLU A 197 -6.81 -4.39 -22.34
N LYS A 198 -6.64 -5.17 -21.28
CA LYS A 198 -5.32 -5.69 -20.87
C LYS A 198 -4.66 -6.52 -21.96
N ARG A 199 -5.44 -7.32 -22.69
CA ARG A 199 -4.93 -8.17 -23.78
C ARG A 199 -4.52 -7.37 -25.01
N SER A 200 -5.38 -6.45 -25.43
CA SER A 200 -5.16 -5.64 -26.65
C SER A 200 -4.09 -4.58 -26.48
N GLY A 201 -3.73 -4.26 -25.24
CA GLY A 201 -2.83 -3.18 -24.88
C GLY A 201 -3.58 -1.89 -24.54
N CYS A 202 -3.40 -1.42 -23.32
CA CYS A 202 -4.02 -0.19 -22.85
C CYS A 202 -3.08 0.60 -21.93
N LEU A 203 -3.32 1.91 -21.90
CA LEU A 203 -2.69 2.85 -20.99
C LEU A 203 -3.72 3.22 -19.91
N LEU A 204 -3.45 2.85 -18.67
CA LEU A 204 -4.22 3.30 -17.51
C LEU A 204 -3.55 4.51 -16.88
N VAL A 205 -4.30 5.59 -16.70
CA VAL A 205 -3.84 6.84 -16.08
C VAL A 205 -4.74 7.15 -14.89
N ASP A 206 -4.17 7.11 -13.70
CA ASP A 206 -4.84 7.53 -12.47
C ASP A 206 -4.40 8.96 -12.12
N LEU A 207 -5.32 9.91 -12.35
CA LEU A 207 -5.12 11.35 -12.13
C LEU A 207 -5.46 11.71 -10.68
N GLY A 208 -4.48 11.59 -9.79
CA GLY A 208 -4.61 11.91 -8.37
C GLY A 208 -4.48 13.42 -8.08
N ALA A 209 -4.44 13.76 -6.77
CA ALA A 209 -4.28 15.14 -6.32
C ALA A 209 -2.85 15.67 -6.53
N GLU A 210 -1.83 14.93 -6.14
CA GLU A 210 -0.41 15.32 -6.25
C GLU A 210 0.43 14.35 -7.07
N THR A 211 -0.16 13.25 -7.55
CA THR A 211 0.49 12.25 -8.38
C THR A 211 -0.40 11.83 -9.52
N THR A 212 0.22 11.47 -10.63
CA THR A 212 -0.42 10.77 -11.74
C THR A 212 0.29 9.44 -11.93
N THR A 213 -0.45 8.35 -11.83
CA THR A 213 0.10 6.99 -12.00
C THR A 213 -0.18 6.51 -13.41
N VAL A 214 0.84 5.96 -14.05
CA VAL A 214 0.81 5.46 -15.42
C VAL A 214 1.11 3.97 -15.42
N SER A 215 0.18 3.15 -15.90
CA SER A 215 0.33 1.70 -16.02
C SER A 215 0.01 1.25 -17.44
N ILE A 216 0.89 0.45 -18.06
CA ILE A 216 0.68 -0.08 -19.41
C ILE A 216 0.51 -1.59 -19.30
N TYR A 217 -0.58 -2.08 -19.85
CA TYR A 217 -0.86 -3.51 -19.98
C TYR A 217 -0.83 -3.92 -21.45
N TYR A 218 -0.28 -5.08 -21.72
CA TYR A 218 -0.31 -5.71 -23.05
C TYR A 218 -0.18 -7.23 -22.92
N LYS A 219 -1.00 -7.99 -23.64
CA LYS A 219 -1.11 -9.46 -23.52
C LYS A 219 -1.42 -9.91 -22.09
N ASN A 220 -2.28 -9.19 -21.37
CA ASN A 220 -2.66 -9.38 -19.97
C ASN A 220 -1.52 -9.23 -18.96
N ILE A 221 -0.37 -8.69 -19.35
CA ILE A 221 0.81 -8.52 -18.50
C ILE A 221 1.06 -7.03 -18.33
N LEU A 222 1.40 -6.62 -17.09
CA LEU A 222 1.90 -5.28 -16.83
C LEU A 222 3.26 -5.09 -17.53
N ARG A 223 3.39 -4.09 -18.37
CA ARG A 223 4.59 -3.82 -19.18
C ARG A 223 5.35 -2.59 -18.72
N HIS A 224 4.68 -1.67 -18.02
CA HIS A 224 5.27 -0.47 -17.46
C HIS A 224 4.42 0.05 -16.30
N LEU A 225 5.10 0.56 -15.28
CA LEU A 225 4.49 1.28 -14.16
C LEU A 225 5.39 2.45 -13.76
N SER A 226 4.80 3.63 -13.67
CA SER A 226 5.50 4.84 -13.21
C SER A 226 4.55 5.77 -12.47
N VAL A 227 5.06 6.50 -11.49
CA VAL A 227 4.33 7.52 -10.75
C VAL A 227 4.99 8.87 -10.98
N ILE A 228 4.26 9.76 -11.63
CA ILE A 228 4.66 11.15 -11.91
C ILE A 228 4.26 12.00 -10.70
N PRO A 229 5.16 12.81 -10.11
CA PRO A 229 4.87 13.64 -8.95
C PRO A 229 4.15 14.95 -9.31
N LEU A 230 3.18 14.88 -10.22
CA LEU A 230 2.28 15.94 -10.68
C LEU A 230 0.85 15.42 -10.62
N GLY A 231 -0.11 16.25 -10.23
CA GLY A 231 -1.52 15.92 -10.15
C GLY A 231 -2.41 17.15 -10.19
N SER A 232 -3.71 16.97 -9.98
CA SER A 232 -4.71 18.04 -10.10
C SER A 232 -4.52 19.20 -9.12
N ASN A 233 -3.84 19.00 -8.00
CA ASN A 233 -3.46 20.05 -7.04
C ASN A 233 -2.43 21.03 -7.63
N ASN A 234 -1.65 20.64 -8.61
CA ASN A 234 -0.74 21.56 -9.30
C ASN A 234 -1.52 22.64 -10.04
N ILE A 235 -2.67 22.28 -10.64
CA ILE A 235 -3.58 23.26 -11.28
C ILE A 235 -4.11 24.26 -10.24
N THR A 236 -4.53 23.76 -9.06
CA THR A 236 -4.99 24.61 -7.95
C THR A 236 -3.91 25.60 -7.51
N LYS A 237 -2.67 25.12 -7.36
CA LYS A 237 -1.53 25.96 -6.98
C LYS A 237 -1.21 27.05 -8.02
N ASP A 238 -1.34 26.73 -9.31
CA ASP A 238 -1.13 27.72 -10.38
C ASP A 238 -2.22 28.78 -10.39
N ILE A 239 -3.48 28.40 -10.15
CA ILE A 239 -4.58 29.37 -9.97
C ILE A 239 -4.31 30.21 -8.69
N ALA A 240 -3.90 29.59 -7.59
CA ALA A 240 -3.59 30.27 -6.34
C ALA A 240 -2.42 31.27 -6.48
N SER A 241 -1.50 31.04 -7.44
CA SER A 241 -0.41 31.99 -7.73
C SER A 241 -0.88 33.37 -8.19
N GLN A 242 -2.15 33.48 -8.59
CA GLN A 242 -2.80 34.76 -8.88
C GLN A 242 -3.26 35.51 -7.60
N GLN A 243 -2.63 35.23 -6.45
CA GLN A 243 -2.95 35.77 -5.14
C GLN A 243 -4.37 35.41 -4.67
N ILE A 244 -4.78 34.19 -4.94
CA ILE A 244 -6.04 33.58 -4.52
C ILE A 244 -5.73 32.56 -3.43
N GLU A 245 -6.56 32.48 -2.38
CA GLU A 245 -6.40 31.42 -1.39
C GLU A 245 -6.60 30.04 -2.02
N GLU A 246 -5.80 29.05 -1.58
CA GLU A 246 -5.77 27.72 -2.19
C GLU A 246 -7.15 27.04 -2.18
N GLN A 247 -7.94 27.26 -1.12
CA GLN A 247 -9.31 26.73 -1.03
C GLN A 247 -10.25 27.36 -2.09
N ASP A 248 -10.11 28.66 -2.36
CA ASP A 248 -10.94 29.35 -3.35
C ASP A 248 -10.46 29.03 -4.77
N ALA A 249 -9.14 28.89 -4.97
CA ALA A 249 -8.57 28.39 -6.22
C ALA A 249 -9.08 26.97 -6.56
N GLU A 250 -9.21 26.08 -5.56
CA GLU A 250 -9.78 24.76 -5.74
C GLU A 250 -11.27 24.83 -6.15
N LYS A 251 -12.06 25.67 -5.47
CA LYS A 251 -13.46 25.91 -5.86
C LYS A 251 -13.58 26.46 -7.28
N MET A 252 -12.71 27.38 -7.67
CA MET A 252 -12.69 27.93 -9.03
C MET A 252 -12.35 26.84 -10.06
N LYS A 253 -11.32 26.01 -9.78
CA LYS A 253 -10.97 24.88 -10.63
C LYS A 253 -12.13 23.92 -10.82
N LEU A 254 -12.79 23.50 -9.72
CA LEU A 254 -13.92 22.56 -9.76
C LEU A 254 -15.12 23.13 -10.50
N LYS A 255 -15.37 24.43 -10.41
CA LYS A 255 -16.54 25.07 -11.01
C LYS A 255 -16.34 25.49 -12.46
N TYR A 256 -15.17 25.99 -12.81
CA TYR A 256 -14.92 26.63 -14.10
C TYR A 256 -13.82 25.94 -14.92
N GLY A 257 -13.03 25.04 -14.30
CA GLY A 257 -11.89 24.40 -14.96
C GLY A 257 -12.31 23.50 -16.11
N SER A 258 -11.60 23.62 -17.22
CA SER A 258 -11.71 22.75 -18.38
C SER A 258 -10.30 22.38 -18.84
N ALA A 259 -10.11 21.10 -19.17
CA ALA A 259 -8.82 20.60 -19.65
C ALA A 259 -8.51 21.03 -21.10
N TYR A 260 -9.55 21.39 -21.84
CA TYR A 260 -9.48 21.91 -23.21
C TYR A 260 -10.65 22.81 -23.48
N THR A 261 -10.42 23.96 -24.06
CA THR A 261 -11.45 24.93 -24.49
C THR A 261 -11.11 25.40 -25.92
N ASP A 262 -12.07 25.34 -26.84
CA ASP A 262 -11.86 25.90 -28.15
C ASP A 262 -11.67 27.44 -28.03
N ASN A 263 -10.71 28.01 -28.78
CA ASN A 263 -10.45 29.42 -28.72
C ASN A 263 -11.66 30.30 -29.07
N ASN A 264 -12.58 29.77 -29.87
CA ASN A 264 -13.81 30.47 -30.26
C ASN A 264 -14.84 30.48 -29.12
N ASP A 265 -14.73 29.54 -28.16
CA ASP A 265 -15.64 29.43 -27.01
C ASP A 265 -15.17 30.27 -25.81
N ILE A 266 -13.99 30.90 -25.89
CA ILE A 266 -13.44 31.72 -24.81
C ILE A 266 -14.12 33.10 -24.86
N ASP A 267 -14.97 33.38 -23.88
CA ASP A 267 -15.54 34.73 -23.73
C ASP A 267 -14.55 35.66 -23.05
N ASN A 268 -13.98 36.58 -23.88
CA ASN A 268 -12.99 37.55 -23.40
C ASN A 268 -13.59 38.66 -22.52
N THR A 269 -14.93 38.73 -22.40
CA THR A 269 -15.62 39.71 -21.55
C THR A 269 -15.95 39.14 -20.20
N LEU A 270 -15.87 37.81 -20.06
CA LEU A 270 -16.18 37.09 -18.80
C LEU A 270 -15.01 37.18 -17.83
N THR A 271 -15.31 37.50 -16.60
CA THR A 271 -14.37 37.49 -15.48
C THR A 271 -14.88 36.65 -14.33
N TYR A 272 -13.99 36.01 -13.59
CA TYR A 272 -14.32 35.25 -12.40
C TYR A 272 -13.97 36.05 -11.14
N PRO A 273 -14.91 36.25 -10.21
CA PRO A 273 -14.65 37.01 -9.00
C PRO A 273 -13.68 36.26 -8.08
N ILE A 274 -12.63 36.92 -7.62
CA ILE A 274 -11.73 36.45 -6.58
C ILE A 274 -12.22 36.95 -5.20
N ASP A 275 -12.48 38.23 -5.10
CA ASP A 275 -13.07 38.91 -3.93
C ASP A 275 -13.95 40.10 -4.40
N GLN A 276 -14.27 41.03 -3.50
CA GLN A 276 -15.13 42.18 -3.82
C GLN A 276 -14.54 43.12 -4.88
N GLU A 277 -13.21 43.19 -5.00
CA GLU A 277 -12.52 44.14 -5.84
C GLU A 277 -11.72 43.49 -7.01
N ARG A 278 -11.34 42.21 -6.83
CA ARG A 278 -10.45 41.54 -7.79
C ARG A 278 -11.21 40.48 -8.59
N HIS A 279 -10.87 40.43 -9.86
CA HIS A 279 -11.43 39.46 -10.81
C HIS A 279 -10.29 38.86 -11.63
N LEU A 280 -10.46 37.62 -12.07
CA LEU A 280 -9.56 36.89 -12.95
C LEU A 280 -10.22 36.78 -14.33
N ASP A 281 -9.55 37.23 -15.38
CA ASP A 281 -10.06 37.13 -16.76
C ASP A 281 -10.22 35.64 -17.14
N CYS A 282 -11.33 35.36 -17.84
CA CYS A 282 -11.65 33.99 -18.30
C CYS A 282 -10.49 33.44 -19.17
N ARG A 283 -9.98 34.18 -20.11
CA ARG A 283 -8.85 33.77 -20.97
C ARG A 283 -7.62 33.37 -20.13
N LYS A 284 -7.22 34.23 -19.19
CA LYS A 284 -6.08 33.94 -18.31
C LYS A 284 -6.29 32.70 -17.44
N PHE A 285 -7.51 32.52 -16.93
CA PHE A 285 -7.87 31.32 -16.17
C PHE A 285 -7.75 30.05 -17.02
N VAL A 286 -8.30 30.07 -18.24
CA VAL A 286 -8.22 28.96 -19.19
C VAL A 286 -6.77 28.63 -19.50
N GLU A 287 -5.95 29.64 -19.84
CA GLU A 287 -4.51 29.45 -20.14
C GLU A 287 -3.75 28.80 -18.97
N ILE A 288 -4.02 29.20 -17.73
CA ILE A 288 -3.38 28.61 -16.53
C ILE A 288 -3.76 27.13 -16.39
N VAL A 289 -5.05 26.82 -16.51
CA VAL A 289 -5.55 25.45 -16.34
C VAL A 289 -5.02 24.54 -17.44
N GLU A 290 -5.15 24.96 -18.71
CA GLU A 290 -4.73 24.16 -19.86
C GLU A 290 -3.22 23.93 -19.91
N ALA A 291 -2.41 24.96 -19.58
CA ALA A 291 -0.97 24.82 -19.53
C ALA A 291 -0.53 23.73 -18.55
N ARG A 292 -1.14 23.67 -17.35
CA ARG A 292 -0.82 22.63 -16.37
C ARG A 292 -1.35 21.26 -16.77
N VAL A 293 -2.54 21.20 -17.34
CA VAL A 293 -3.10 19.94 -17.85
C VAL A 293 -2.24 19.39 -18.97
N SER A 294 -1.81 20.23 -19.91
CA SER A 294 -0.91 19.85 -21.00
C SER A 294 0.41 19.29 -20.46
N GLU A 295 1.03 19.94 -19.48
CA GLU A 295 2.25 19.43 -18.84
C GLU A 295 2.05 18.06 -18.21
N ILE A 296 0.92 17.84 -17.52
CA ILE A 296 0.60 16.53 -16.93
C ILE A 296 0.48 15.48 -18.04
N ILE A 297 -0.27 15.76 -19.11
CA ILE A 297 -0.50 14.82 -20.21
C ILE A 297 0.80 14.53 -20.97
N GLU A 298 1.63 15.53 -21.23
CA GLU A 298 2.93 15.35 -21.88
C GLU A 298 3.85 14.47 -21.04
N ASN A 299 3.89 14.68 -19.71
CA ASN A 299 4.63 13.82 -18.80
C ASN A 299 4.08 12.38 -18.77
N VAL A 300 2.77 12.19 -18.83
CA VAL A 300 2.13 10.86 -18.97
C VAL A 300 2.59 10.20 -20.25
N TRP A 301 2.51 10.89 -21.38
CA TRP A 301 2.89 10.35 -22.68
C TRP A 301 4.38 10.03 -22.77
N PHE A 302 5.22 10.84 -22.15
CA PHE A 302 6.66 10.59 -22.05
C PHE A 302 7.00 9.30 -21.29
N GLN A 303 6.15 8.84 -20.38
CA GLN A 303 6.35 7.56 -19.70
C GLN A 303 6.05 6.35 -20.59
N VAL A 304 5.36 6.53 -21.72
CA VAL A 304 5.04 5.42 -22.63
C VAL A 304 6.28 5.00 -23.40
N PRO A 305 6.84 3.79 -23.18
CA PRO A 305 7.98 3.32 -23.96
C PRO A 305 7.63 3.20 -25.44
N ASN A 306 8.54 3.54 -26.33
CA ASN A 306 8.33 3.53 -27.77
C ASN A 306 7.82 2.18 -28.30
N ASP A 307 8.23 1.09 -27.66
CA ASP A 307 7.79 -0.27 -28.02
C ASP A 307 6.27 -0.50 -27.87
N PHE A 308 5.56 0.38 -27.13
CA PHE A 308 4.14 0.24 -26.84
C PHE A 308 3.24 1.31 -27.46
N THR A 309 3.79 2.38 -28.05
CA THR A 309 2.98 3.45 -28.65
C THR A 309 1.96 2.93 -29.67
N ASP A 310 2.38 1.98 -30.52
CA ASP A 310 1.53 1.37 -31.55
C ASP A 310 0.71 0.15 -31.05
N LYS A 311 0.89 -0.22 -29.78
CA LYS A 311 0.23 -1.42 -29.20
C LYS A 311 -0.92 -1.08 -28.26
N LEU A 312 -1.32 0.18 -28.16
CA LEU A 312 -2.41 0.64 -27.28
C LEU A 312 -3.79 0.54 -27.95
N MET A 313 -4.10 -0.59 -28.54
CA MET A 313 -5.40 -0.82 -29.23
C MET A 313 -6.59 -0.83 -28.27
N GLY A 314 -6.36 -1.11 -26.98
CA GLY A 314 -7.34 -0.98 -25.91
C GLY A 314 -7.62 0.48 -25.56
N GLY A 315 -6.74 1.41 -25.95
CA GLY A 315 -6.88 2.84 -25.75
C GLY A 315 -6.33 3.34 -24.41
N ILE A 316 -6.76 4.54 -24.02
CA ILE A 316 -6.41 5.17 -22.76
C ILE A 316 -7.61 5.08 -21.81
N ILE A 317 -7.37 4.65 -20.59
CA ILE A 317 -8.36 4.61 -19.53
C ILE A 317 -7.95 5.61 -18.46
N LEU A 318 -8.79 6.62 -18.22
CA LEU A 318 -8.59 7.66 -17.22
C LEU A 318 -9.40 7.34 -15.98
N THR A 319 -8.85 7.62 -14.80
CA THR A 319 -9.54 7.48 -13.51
C THR A 319 -8.94 8.46 -12.49
N GLY A 320 -9.42 8.40 -11.25
CA GLY A 320 -9.02 9.33 -10.18
C GLY A 320 -9.76 10.66 -10.25
N GLY A 321 -9.62 11.48 -9.21
CA GLY A 321 -10.37 12.74 -9.07
C GLY A 321 -10.10 13.75 -10.19
N GLY A 322 -8.87 13.79 -10.72
CA GLY A 322 -8.50 14.67 -11.83
C GLY A 322 -9.16 14.31 -13.16
N SER A 323 -9.60 13.06 -13.33
CA SER A 323 -10.30 12.64 -14.56
C SER A 323 -11.70 13.23 -14.72
N ASN A 324 -12.25 13.85 -13.67
CA ASN A 324 -13.55 14.52 -13.70
C ASN A 324 -13.48 15.94 -14.31
N MET A 325 -12.29 16.41 -14.66
CA MET A 325 -12.17 17.73 -15.30
C MET A 325 -12.86 17.73 -16.66
N LYS A 326 -13.63 18.79 -16.93
CA LYS A 326 -14.34 18.94 -18.20
C LYS A 326 -13.37 18.85 -19.37
N ASN A 327 -13.78 18.17 -20.44
CA ASN A 327 -13.00 18.00 -21.69
C ASN A 327 -11.65 17.28 -21.54
N ILE A 328 -11.40 16.53 -20.44
CA ILE A 328 -10.14 15.83 -20.21
C ILE A 328 -9.84 14.81 -21.33
N GLU A 329 -10.84 14.09 -21.82
CA GLU A 329 -10.66 13.15 -22.92
C GLU A 329 -10.19 13.84 -24.20
N GLN A 330 -10.72 15.05 -24.48
CA GLN A 330 -10.32 15.84 -25.67
C GLN A 330 -8.87 16.33 -25.53
N ALA A 331 -8.48 16.79 -24.32
CA ALA A 331 -7.11 17.16 -24.03
C ALA A 331 -6.14 15.98 -24.29
N PHE A 332 -6.46 14.80 -23.78
CA PHE A 332 -5.65 13.60 -24.04
C PHE A 332 -5.61 13.22 -25.53
N ARG A 333 -6.72 13.30 -26.28
CA ARG A 333 -6.73 13.04 -27.73
C ARG A 333 -5.81 13.97 -28.49
N ASN A 334 -5.84 15.24 -28.15
CA ASN A 334 -5.03 16.27 -28.82
C ASN A 334 -3.53 16.04 -28.63
N HIS A 335 -3.11 15.62 -27.44
CA HIS A 335 -1.69 15.41 -27.13
C HIS A 335 -1.17 14.02 -27.52
N THR A 336 -1.99 12.98 -27.40
CA THR A 336 -1.53 11.59 -27.60
C THR A 336 -1.87 11.02 -28.97
N HIS A 337 -2.82 11.66 -29.68
CA HIS A 337 -3.42 11.20 -30.94
C HIS A 337 -4.12 9.82 -30.83
N ILE A 338 -4.32 9.29 -29.62
CA ILE A 338 -5.10 8.06 -29.37
C ILE A 338 -6.58 8.43 -29.36
N GLN A 339 -7.35 7.82 -30.26
CA GLN A 339 -8.78 8.14 -30.40
C GLN A 339 -9.65 7.46 -29.33
N LYS A 340 -9.28 6.23 -28.94
CA LYS A 340 -10.05 5.43 -27.97
C LYS A 340 -9.66 5.85 -26.57
N ILE A 341 -10.50 6.68 -25.93
CA ILE A 341 -10.31 7.12 -24.54
C ILE A 341 -11.62 6.90 -23.79
N ARG A 342 -11.56 6.43 -22.57
CA ARG A 342 -12.70 6.35 -21.67
C ARG A 342 -12.33 6.75 -20.24
N ILE A 343 -13.29 7.25 -19.52
CA ILE A 343 -13.15 7.50 -18.08
C ILE A 343 -13.75 6.31 -17.32
N ALA A 344 -12.97 5.72 -16.42
CA ALA A 344 -13.45 4.68 -15.51
C ALA A 344 -14.00 5.33 -14.23
N HIS A 345 -15.24 5.73 -14.27
CA HIS A 345 -15.91 6.38 -13.14
C HIS A 345 -16.13 5.44 -11.95
N PHE A 346 -16.18 4.13 -12.17
CA PHE A 346 -16.44 3.16 -11.14
C PHE A 346 -15.77 1.80 -11.44
N VAL A 347 -15.62 0.97 -10.40
CA VAL A 347 -15.10 -0.39 -10.52
C VAL A 347 -16.08 -1.32 -11.25
N SER A 348 -15.55 -2.41 -11.82
CA SER A 348 -16.34 -3.41 -12.55
C SER A 348 -17.14 -4.34 -11.64
N GLN A 349 -16.70 -4.52 -10.38
CA GLN A 349 -17.38 -5.33 -9.39
C GLN A 349 -18.72 -4.67 -8.97
N VAL A 350 -19.71 -5.49 -8.65
CA VAL A 350 -20.98 -5.01 -8.09
C VAL A 350 -20.77 -4.57 -6.64
N ILE A 351 -20.95 -3.27 -6.40
CA ILE A 351 -20.80 -2.68 -5.07
C ILE A 351 -22.17 -2.26 -4.55
N ASN A 352 -22.53 -2.76 -3.36
CA ASN A 352 -23.74 -2.38 -2.65
C ASN A 352 -23.37 -1.43 -1.50
N SER A 353 -23.85 -0.19 -1.55
CA SER A 353 -23.54 0.83 -0.55
C SER A 353 -24.65 1.88 -0.44
N ASN A 354 -24.87 2.38 0.76
CA ASN A 354 -25.68 3.56 1.01
C ASN A 354 -24.81 4.83 1.23
N ASN A 355 -23.50 4.70 1.14
CA ASN A 355 -22.59 5.82 1.34
C ASN A 355 -22.59 6.73 0.10
N PRO A 356 -22.79 8.06 0.26
CA PRO A 356 -22.86 9.00 -0.86
C PRO A 356 -21.54 9.07 -1.66
N ASP A 357 -20.39 8.94 -1.01
CA ASP A 357 -19.09 8.97 -1.68
C ASP A 357 -18.89 7.79 -2.64
N ILE A 358 -19.42 6.62 -2.28
CA ILE A 358 -19.40 5.44 -3.15
C ILE A 358 -20.38 5.63 -4.31
N ASN A 359 -21.57 6.18 -4.00
CA ASN A 359 -22.65 6.34 -4.98
C ASN A 359 -22.41 7.50 -5.96
N ALA A 360 -21.48 8.42 -5.66
CA ALA A 360 -21.06 9.48 -6.58
C ALA A 360 -20.45 8.91 -7.88
N LYS A 361 -19.79 7.75 -7.80
CA LYS A 361 -19.20 7.06 -8.97
C LYS A 361 -18.34 8.01 -9.80
N ASP A 362 -17.48 8.76 -9.13
CA ASP A 362 -16.61 9.78 -9.74
C ASP A 362 -15.15 9.32 -9.91
N GLY A 363 -14.87 8.03 -9.71
CA GLY A 363 -13.53 7.45 -9.80
C GLY A 363 -12.66 7.65 -8.54
N THR A 364 -13.03 8.53 -7.62
CA THR A 364 -12.21 8.84 -6.44
C THR A 364 -12.15 7.72 -5.41
N MET A 365 -13.04 6.73 -5.50
CA MET A 365 -13.10 5.57 -4.61
C MET A 365 -12.59 4.28 -5.28
N ASN A 366 -12.22 4.34 -6.56
CA ASN A 366 -11.86 3.13 -7.33
C ASN A 366 -10.68 2.38 -6.72
N THR A 367 -9.64 3.09 -6.29
CA THR A 367 -8.44 2.47 -5.70
C THR A 367 -8.76 1.73 -4.40
N VAL A 368 -9.45 2.40 -3.47
CA VAL A 368 -9.79 1.79 -2.17
C VAL A 368 -10.79 0.64 -2.32
N LEU A 369 -11.72 0.72 -3.29
CA LEU A 369 -12.61 -0.38 -3.65
C LEU A 369 -11.83 -1.55 -4.27
N GLY A 370 -10.84 -1.27 -5.11
CA GLY A 370 -9.93 -2.28 -5.65
C GLY A 370 -9.14 -2.99 -4.55
N LEU A 371 -8.64 -2.26 -3.56
CA LEU A 371 -7.97 -2.83 -2.40
C LEU A 371 -8.91 -3.69 -1.56
N LEU A 372 -10.15 -3.22 -1.32
CA LEU A 372 -11.17 -4.00 -0.61
C LEU A 372 -11.49 -5.31 -1.35
N ALA A 373 -11.54 -5.27 -2.69
CA ALA A 373 -11.75 -6.44 -3.52
C ALA A 373 -10.59 -7.46 -3.46
N LYS A 374 -9.38 -7.03 -3.15
CA LYS A 374 -8.21 -7.92 -2.98
C LYS A 374 -8.22 -8.65 -1.64
N GLY A 375 -8.70 -8.03 -0.56
CA GLY A 375 -8.71 -8.64 0.76
C GLY A 375 -9.49 -9.96 0.79
N ASP A 376 -9.02 -10.94 1.55
CA ASP A 376 -9.62 -12.28 1.69
C ASP A 376 -9.67 -12.78 3.14
N MET A 377 -8.98 -12.12 4.06
CA MET A 377 -8.99 -12.47 5.48
C MET A 377 -10.03 -11.65 6.23
N ASN A 378 -10.66 -12.28 7.23
CA ASN A 378 -11.55 -11.55 8.13
C ASN A 378 -10.74 -10.60 9.02
N CYS A 379 -11.03 -9.31 8.94
CA CYS A 379 -10.37 -8.26 9.73
C CYS A 379 -11.05 -7.99 11.08
N ALA A 380 -12.13 -8.69 11.43
CA ALA A 380 -12.85 -8.49 12.67
C ALA A 380 -12.03 -8.98 13.88
N GLY A 381 -11.96 -8.15 14.90
CA GLY A 381 -11.46 -8.47 16.24
C GLY A 381 -12.60 -8.75 17.22
N GLU A 382 -12.38 -8.39 18.49
CA GLU A 382 -13.38 -8.54 19.54
C GLU A 382 -14.56 -7.56 19.39
N GLU A 383 -15.77 -7.99 19.77
CA GLU A 383 -16.94 -7.10 19.79
C GLU A 383 -16.77 -6.01 20.87
N ILE A 384 -17.10 -4.78 20.52
CA ILE A 384 -17.11 -3.67 21.47
C ILE A 384 -18.45 -3.76 22.22
N THR A 385 -18.43 -4.43 23.39
CA THR A 385 -19.57 -4.45 24.30
C THR A 385 -19.59 -3.16 25.12
N ASN A 386 -20.71 -2.42 25.06
CA ASN A 386 -20.97 -1.25 25.90
C ASN A 386 -21.39 -1.65 27.32
N ASP A 387 -20.79 -2.68 27.89
CA ASP A 387 -21.06 -3.10 29.27
C ASP A 387 -20.33 -2.18 30.24
N LEU A 388 -21.03 -1.16 30.71
CA LEU A 388 -20.59 -0.29 31.79
C LEU A 388 -20.45 -1.00 33.14
N PHE A 389 -20.77 -2.32 33.24
CA PHE A 389 -20.78 -3.09 34.49
C PHE A 389 -20.26 -4.54 34.35
N GLY A 390 -19.46 -4.85 33.37
CA GLY A 390 -18.89 -6.19 33.19
C GLY A 390 -17.51 -6.34 33.81
N GLN A 391 -17.44 -6.72 35.10
CA GLN A 391 -16.26 -7.40 35.63
C GLN A 391 -16.21 -8.80 35.01
N SER A 392 -15.39 -9.02 34.03
CA SER A 392 -14.88 -10.34 33.72
C SER A 392 -13.44 -10.21 33.22
N GLY A 393 -12.53 -10.86 33.97
CA GLY A 393 -11.12 -10.96 33.66
C GLY A 393 -10.89 -11.73 32.35
N GLY A 394 -11.07 -11.03 31.24
CA GLY A 394 -10.56 -11.45 29.94
C GLY A 394 -9.09 -11.06 29.88
N LYS A 395 -8.20 -12.02 29.62
CA LYS A 395 -6.81 -11.73 29.26
C LYS A 395 -6.83 -10.72 28.13
N THR A 396 -6.43 -9.51 28.43
CA THR A 396 -6.07 -8.50 27.41
C THR A 396 -4.96 -9.12 26.59
N VAL A 397 -5.27 -9.55 25.38
CA VAL A 397 -4.27 -9.80 24.35
C VAL A 397 -3.68 -8.42 24.08
N THR A 398 -2.49 -8.18 24.62
CA THR A 398 -1.78 -6.94 24.41
C THR A 398 -1.40 -6.85 22.93
N THR A 399 -1.44 -5.65 22.36
CA THR A 399 -0.98 -5.35 21.00
C THR A 399 0.40 -5.93 20.66
N ALA A 400 1.22 -6.22 21.67
CA ALA A 400 2.49 -6.92 21.55
C ALA A 400 2.37 -8.38 21.04
N ASP A 401 1.25 -9.06 21.27
CA ASP A 401 1.03 -10.44 20.79
C ASP A 401 0.55 -10.49 19.32
N LEU A 402 -0.03 -9.39 18.81
CA LEU A 402 -0.43 -9.25 17.42
C LEU A 402 0.75 -8.84 16.51
N HIS A 403 1.84 -8.32 17.09
CA HIS A 403 3.05 -7.92 16.36
C HIS A 403 4.04 -9.07 16.11
N LYS A 404 3.66 -10.31 16.40
CA LYS A 404 4.48 -11.47 16.02
C LYS A 404 4.39 -11.66 14.50
N ASN A 405 5.35 -11.09 13.80
CA ASN A 405 5.61 -11.11 12.37
C ASN A 405 4.68 -10.24 11.51
N PRO A 406 4.96 -8.93 11.36
CA PRO A 406 4.44 -8.22 10.19
C PRO A 406 5.00 -8.93 8.95
N ARG A 407 4.12 -9.41 8.07
CA ARG A 407 4.53 -9.92 6.77
C ARG A 407 5.30 -8.82 6.05
N SER A 408 6.46 -9.15 5.50
CA SER A 408 7.24 -8.19 4.72
C SER A 408 6.47 -7.81 3.45
N LEU A 409 6.78 -6.64 2.87
CA LEU A 409 6.22 -6.24 1.56
C LEU A 409 6.49 -7.30 0.47
N ASN A 410 7.64 -8.00 0.57
CA ASN A 410 8.00 -9.06 -0.34
C ASN A 410 7.09 -10.30 -0.20
N GLU A 411 6.52 -10.54 0.99
CA GLU A 411 5.56 -11.62 1.21
C GLU A 411 4.15 -11.24 0.77
N THR A 412 3.83 -9.94 0.72
CA THR A 412 2.47 -9.45 0.50
C THR A 412 2.23 -8.89 -0.90
N SER A 413 3.27 -8.50 -1.63
CA SER A 413 3.13 -7.80 -2.90
C SER A 413 2.88 -8.67 -4.12
N GLY A 414 2.52 -9.93 -3.96
CA GLY A 414 2.22 -10.74 -5.14
C GLY A 414 1.67 -12.12 -4.84
N ARG A 415 0.38 -12.31 -5.02
CA ARG A 415 -0.16 -13.64 -5.29
C ARG A 415 0.35 -14.12 -6.66
N GLY A 416 1.39 -14.87 -6.67
CA GLY A 416 2.12 -15.38 -7.82
C GLY A 416 3.58 -15.61 -7.49
N VAL A 417 4.02 -15.10 -6.33
CA VAL A 417 5.37 -15.27 -5.83
C VAL A 417 5.41 -16.51 -4.94
N VAL A 418 5.85 -17.61 -5.47
CA VAL A 418 6.19 -18.79 -4.68
C VAL A 418 7.40 -18.43 -3.83
N GLN A 419 7.30 -18.56 -2.50
CA GLN A 419 8.46 -18.46 -1.60
C GLN A 419 9.53 -19.44 -2.08
N THR A 420 10.74 -18.97 -2.22
CA THR A 420 11.84 -19.81 -2.67
C THR A 420 12.28 -20.77 -1.58
N GLU A 421 12.88 -21.87 -1.94
CA GLU A 421 13.46 -22.78 -0.95
C GLU A 421 14.57 -22.13 -0.12
N ALA A 422 15.30 -21.18 -0.71
CA ALA A 422 16.31 -20.39 0.00
C ALA A 422 15.68 -19.45 1.03
N GLU A 423 14.55 -18.79 0.72
CA GLU A 423 13.80 -17.96 1.68
C GLU A 423 13.17 -18.81 2.79
N LYS A 424 12.66 -19.99 2.49
CA LYS A 424 12.18 -20.94 3.49
C LYS A 424 13.31 -21.40 4.41
N GLN A 425 14.46 -21.75 3.85
CA GLN A 425 15.63 -22.17 4.62
C GLN A 425 16.17 -21.04 5.50
N MET A 426 16.22 -19.79 4.99
CA MET A 426 16.64 -18.64 5.80
C MET A 426 15.62 -18.34 6.90
N ALA A 427 14.33 -18.42 6.63
CA ALA A 427 13.30 -18.24 7.63
C ALA A 427 13.30 -19.34 8.70
N GLU A 428 13.54 -20.60 8.30
CA GLU A 428 13.72 -21.73 9.23
C GLU A 428 15.00 -21.60 10.06
N GLU A 429 16.10 -21.12 9.47
CA GLU A 429 17.36 -20.89 10.18
C GLU A 429 17.25 -19.70 11.14
N GLU A 430 16.58 -18.60 10.77
CA GLU A 430 16.27 -17.51 11.70
C GLU A 430 15.32 -17.95 12.83
N ALA A 431 14.32 -18.74 12.52
CA ALA A 431 13.40 -19.27 13.52
C ALA A 431 14.13 -20.22 14.51
N ARG A 432 15.09 -21.02 13.98
CA ARG A 432 15.92 -21.89 14.83
C ARG A 432 16.87 -21.08 15.72
N LYS A 433 17.55 -20.05 15.17
CA LYS A 433 18.43 -19.17 15.95
C LYS A 433 17.67 -18.41 17.04
N LYS A 434 16.47 -17.91 16.74
CA LYS A 434 15.60 -17.24 17.74
C LYS A 434 15.16 -18.22 18.85
N LYS A 435 14.89 -19.46 18.49
CA LYS A 435 14.51 -20.50 19.46
C LYS A 435 15.66 -20.91 20.37
N GLU A 436 16.88 -21.03 19.80
CA GLU A 436 18.11 -21.30 20.54
C GLU A 436 18.45 -20.13 21.49
N GLU A 437 18.30 -18.87 21.05
CA GLU A 437 18.47 -17.69 21.92
C GLU A 437 17.46 -17.61 23.06
N GLU A 438 16.20 -17.97 22.80
CA GLU A 438 15.14 -17.96 23.80
C GLU A 438 15.34 -19.10 24.83
N GLU A 439 15.77 -20.28 24.38
CA GLU A 439 16.13 -21.41 25.25
C GLU A 439 17.37 -21.08 26.10
N GLU A 440 18.38 -20.43 25.54
CA GLU A 440 19.58 -20.00 26.28
C GLU A 440 19.24 -18.92 27.33
N LYS A 441 18.37 -17.97 26.99
CA LYS A 441 17.87 -16.94 27.91
C LYS A 441 17.10 -17.56 29.08
N THR A 442 16.22 -18.50 28.78
CA THR A 442 15.44 -19.23 29.79
C THR A 442 16.34 -20.06 30.72
N ARG A 443 17.39 -20.65 30.15
CA ARG A 443 18.39 -21.40 30.93
C ARG A 443 19.21 -20.49 31.83
N ARG A 444 19.64 -19.31 31.35
CA ARG A 444 20.38 -18.32 32.17
C ARG A 444 19.51 -17.77 33.32
N GLU A 445 18.23 -17.50 33.05
CA GLU A 445 17.28 -17.06 34.09
C GLU A 445 17.02 -18.17 35.15
N ALA A 446 16.96 -19.44 34.72
CA ALA A 446 16.82 -20.57 35.64
C ALA A 446 18.06 -20.79 36.50
N GLU A 447 19.29 -20.64 35.91
CA GLU A 447 20.54 -20.71 36.65
C GLU A 447 20.71 -19.56 37.66
N GLN A 448 20.25 -18.33 37.29
CA GLN A 448 20.25 -17.21 38.25
C GLN A 448 19.30 -17.45 39.42
N LYS A 449 18.07 -17.90 39.16
CA LYS A 449 17.12 -18.22 40.22
C LYS A 449 17.61 -19.35 41.13
N ALA A 450 18.27 -20.35 40.57
CA ALA A 450 18.87 -21.43 41.36
C ALA A 450 20.01 -20.92 42.27
N LYS A 451 20.85 -20.02 41.79
CA LYS A 451 21.91 -19.38 42.61
C LYS A 451 21.33 -18.51 43.73
N GLU A 452 20.31 -17.70 43.43
CA GLU A 452 19.64 -16.89 44.44
C GLU A 452 18.94 -17.75 45.51
N GLU A 453 18.39 -18.87 45.11
CA GLU A 453 17.74 -19.79 46.05
C GLU A 453 18.78 -20.54 46.95
N GLU A 454 19.95 -20.84 46.41
CA GLU A 454 21.06 -21.42 47.13
C GLU A 454 21.67 -20.41 48.15
N GLU A 455 21.83 -19.14 47.74
CA GLU A 455 22.26 -18.07 48.63
C GLU A 455 21.24 -17.82 49.76
N ARG A 456 19.96 -17.79 49.47
CA ARG A 456 18.91 -17.67 50.49
C ARG A 456 18.92 -18.86 51.47
N LYS A 457 19.23 -20.09 50.99
CA LYS A 457 19.39 -21.26 51.86
C LYS A 457 20.62 -21.14 52.77
N LYS A 458 21.74 -20.62 52.25
CA LYS A 458 22.97 -20.35 53.02
C LYS A 458 22.74 -19.25 54.06
N GLU A 459 22.07 -18.16 53.74
CA GLU A 459 21.72 -17.10 54.69
C GLU A 459 20.79 -17.60 55.80
N LYS A 460 19.72 -18.36 55.47
CA LYS A 460 18.86 -18.94 56.48
C LYS A 460 19.59 -19.90 57.39
N SER A 461 20.52 -20.71 56.89
CA SER A 461 21.36 -21.61 57.67
C SER A 461 22.31 -20.84 58.59
N PHE A 462 22.90 -19.73 58.13
CA PHE A 462 23.76 -18.85 58.93
C PHE A 462 22.98 -18.19 60.07
N TRP A 463 21.83 -17.64 59.79
CA TRP A 463 20.94 -17.03 60.81
C TRP A 463 20.47 -18.08 61.82
N HIS A 464 20.19 -19.27 61.41
CA HIS A 464 19.77 -20.35 62.32
C HIS A 464 20.90 -20.78 63.28
N LYS A 465 22.16 -20.83 62.80
CA LYS A 465 23.34 -21.12 63.64
C LYS A 465 23.66 -19.99 64.62
N THR A 466 23.52 -18.70 64.17
CA THR A 466 23.76 -17.57 65.02
C THR A 466 22.70 -17.43 66.11
N PHE A 467 21.43 -17.66 65.78
CA PHE A 467 20.33 -17.66 66.78
C PHE A 467 20.49 -18.78 67.79
N LYS A 468 20.96 -19.98 67.37
CA LYS A 468 21.17 -21.09 68.28
C LYS A 468 22.34 -20.79 69.23
N GLY A 469 23.46 -20.19 68.73
CA GLY A 469 24.59 -19.77 69.54
C GLY A 469 24.23 -18.67 70.57
N LEU A 470 23.38 -17.68 70.21
CA LEU A 470 22.86 -16.68 71.10
C LEU A 470 21.92 -17.24 72.21
N LYS A 471 21.10 -18.26 71.85
CA LYS A 471 20.22 -18.93 72.80
C LYS A 471 20.99 -19.81 73.78
N ASP A 472 22.04 -20.48 73.33
CA ASP A 472 22.95 -21.24 74.19
C ASP A 472 23.83 -20.37 75.08
N PHE A 473 24.27 -19.17 74.61
CA PHE A 473 24.95 -18.20 75.42
C PHE A 473 24.02 -17.59 76.50
N GLY A 474 22.80 -17.24 76.15
CA GLY A 474 21.79 -16.75 77.14
C GLY A 474 21.44 -17.80 78.22
N LYS A 475 21.45 -19.10 77.86
CA LYS A 475 21.27 -20.16 78.89
C LYS A 475 22.44 -20.32 79.82
N LYS A 476 23.69 -20.09 79.35
CA LYS A 476 24.88 -20.11 80.20
C LYS A 476 24.94 -18.95 81.18
N MET A 477 24.50 -17.78 80.78
CA MET A 477 24.45 -16.59 81.71
C MET A 477 23.41 -16.73 82.83
N ILE A 478 22.35 -17.46 82.58
CA ILE A 478 21.28 -17.73 83.61
C ILE A 478 21.69 -18.83 84.61
N GLN A 479 22.68 -19.67 84.28
CA GLN A 479 23.22 -20.71 85.17
C GLN A 479 24.40 -20.27 86.07
N GLU A 480 24.93 -19.06 85.83
CA GLU A 480 26.03 -18.47 86.70
C GLU A 480 25.47 -17.50 87.75
N GLU A 481 24.14 -17.29 87.87
CA GLU A 481 23.52 -16.44 88.86
C GLU A 481 22.64 -17.23 89.87
N GLU A 482 22.85 -18.59 90.08
CA GLU A 482 22.28 -19.37 91.20
C GLU A 482 23.37 -19.82 92.14
#